data_070d396aa539ae1233a07f5b57108dac
#
_entry.id   070d396aa539ae1233a07f5b57108dac
#
_cell.length_a   1.000
_cell.length_b   1.000
_cell.length_c   1.000
_cell.angle_alpha   90.00
_cell.angle_beta   90.00
_cell.angle_gamma   90.00
#
_symmetry.space_group_name_H-M   'P 1'
#
loop_
_entity.id
_entity.type
_entity.pdbx_description
1 polymer ?
#
loop_
_entity_poly.entity_id
_entity_poly.type
_entity_poly.pdbx_seq_one_letter_code
_entity_poly.pdbx_strand_id
1 'polypeptide(L)'
;MNQGGAVVTRMSGEGNPRDIKVLMYHRVVDSVEEHMSQSDLCIHTEALRQHLALLERWGFTAITFEDFRLFQKGEMNLPKKPVIITFDDGYVDTYELAFPLLQEFGMKAVIFVLGDRQITTNTWDKLPAVHGERLMNDEQVIELHTEGFEIGSHTMTHAKLPLLPHDQAWDEISRSRMRLEILLNAPVQTFAFPYGFVSEDVKKMLQDAGYTIGCATHSGPAAFGTDLFEIRRILMPPNTDIVGLALRLLAPYEYYAWMRSQMKKMLLGKHYNPCDDDLNNSGYVRRLIRRRRTDGRA
;
A
#
# COMPACT_ATOMS: atom_id res chain seq x y z
N MET A 1 10.42 -20.35 35.33
CA MET A 1 9.76 -21.26 34.36
C MET A 1 10.15 -20.81 32.98
N ASN A 2 10.97 -21.60 32.32
CA ASN A 2 11.54 -21.31 31.01
C ASN A 2 10.44 -21.34 29.93
N GLN A 3 10.18 -20.21 29.28
CA GLN A 3 9.40 -20.21 28.03
C GLN A 3 10.36 -20.62 26.91
N GLY A 4 10.22 -21.88 26.47
CA GLY A 4 10.96 -22.41 25.35
C GLY A 4 10.53 -21.72 24.05
N GLY A 5 11.40 -20.86 23.51
CA GLY A 5 11.29 -20.41 22.14
C GLY A 5 11.45 -21.59 21.20
N ALA A 6 10.40 -21.93 20.45
CA ALA A 6 10.49 -22.92 19.40
C ALA A 6 11.50 -22.44 18.35
N VAL A 7 12.66 -23.08 18.30
CA VAL A 7 13.62 -22.94 17.21
C VAL A 7 13.01 -23.62 15.99
N VAL A 8 12.39 -22.83 15.12
CA VAL A 8 11.95 -23.31 13.80
C VAL A 8 13.23 -23.62 13.01
N THR A 9 13.50 -24.91 12.82
CA THR A 9 14.62 -25.38 12.01
C THR A 9 14.35 -25.00 10.55
N ARG A 10 15.03 -23.98 10.05
CA ARG A 10 14.93 -23.53 8.65
C ARG A 10 15.42 -24.64 7.73
N MET A 11 14.55 -25.11 6.85
CA MET A 11 14.95 -25.93 5.71
C MET A 11 15.70 -25.06 4.69
N SER A 12 16.79 -25.56 4.12
CA SER A 12 17.60 -24.87 3.13
C SER A 12 16.79 -24.63 1.84
N GLY A 13 16.29 -23.40 1.66
CA GLY A 13 15.50 -23.02 0.49
C GLY A 13 14.33 -22.06 0.78
N GLU A 14 14.05 -21.79 2.05
CA GLU A 14 12.95 -20.91 2.49
C GLU A 14 13.33 -19.42 2.44
N GLY A 15 12.37 -18.58 2.01
CA GLY A 15 12.50 -17.13 2.07
C GLY A 15 12.49 -16.63 3.52
N ASN A 16 13.07 -15.44 3.73
CA ASN A 16 13.06 -14.78 5.03
C ASN A 16 11.96 -13.72 5.04
N PRO A 17 11.06 -13.70 6.06
CA PRO A 17 10.06 -12.64 6.18
C PRO A 17 10.63 -11.21 6.10
N ARG A 18 11.88 -11.02 6.56
CA ARG A 18 12.58 -9.73 6.48
C ARG A 18 12.93 -9.29 5.07
N ASP A 19 12.92 -10.22 4.10
CA ASP A 19 13.25 -9.95 2.71
C ASP A 19 12.00 -9.62 1.87
N ILE A 20 10.79 -9.73 2.46
CA ILE A 20 9.54 -9.37 1.79
C ILE A 20 9.55 -7.89 1.45
N LYS A 21 9.43 -7.58 0.17
CA LYS A 21 9.22 -6.23 -0.34
C LYS A 21 7.73 -5.99 -0.53
N VAL A 22 7.23 -4.82 -0.14
CA VAL A 22 5.83 -4.45 -0.36
C VAL A 22 5.78 -3.23 -1.27
N LEU A 23 5.31 -3.42 -2.50
CA LEU A 23 5.18 -2.38 -3.50
C LEU A 23 3.80 -1.74 -3.41
N MET A 24 3.73 -0.41 -3.49
CA MET A 24 2.49 0.35 -3.38
C MET A 24 2.21 1.11 -4.68
N TYR A 25 1.09 0.79 -5.29
CA TYR A 25 0.50 1.44 -6.44
C TYR A 25 -0.87 2.01 -6.07
N HIS A 26 -1.42 2.87 -6.92
CA HIS A 26 -2.81 3.34 -6.84
C HIS A 26 -3.47 3.18 -8.21
N ARG A 27 -3.30 4.12 -9.11
CA ARG A 27 -3.90 4.11 -10.44
C ARG A 27 -2.97 3.56 -11.50
N VAL A 28 -3.56 2.85 -12.47
CA VAL A 28 -2.89 2.42 -13.72
C VAL A 28 -3.60 3.10 -14.88
N VAL A 29 -2.85 3.72 -15.81
CA VAL A 29 -3.43 4.52 -16.89
C VAL A 29 -2.76 4.21 -18.24
N ASP A 30 -3.54 4.16 -19.31
CA ASP A 30 -3.03 3.92 -20.66
C ASP A 30 -2.49 5.17 -21.35
N SER A 31 -3.00 6.34 -20.98
CA SER A 31 -2.54 7.62 -21.47
C SER A 31 -2.18 8.52 -20.31
N VAL A 32 -1.01 9.15 -20.37
CA VAL A 32 -0.61 10.14 -19.38
C VAL A 32 -0.95 11.52 -19.93
N GLU A 33 -2.11 12.03 -19.56
CA GLU A 33 -2.42 13.43 -19.77
C GLU A 33 -1.50 14.30 -18.89
N GLU A 34 -1.28 15.57 -19.30
CA GLU A 34 -0.32 16.46 -18.62
C GLU A 34 -0.62 16.61 -17.11
N HIS A 35 -1.89 16.62 -16.72
CA HIS A 35 -2.31 16.71 -15.32
C HIS A 35 -2.06 15.41 -14.54
N MET A 36 -2.10 14.23 -15.19
CA MET A 36 -1.80 12.93 -14.57
C MET A 36 -0.31 12.77 -14.29
N SER A 37 0.56 13.28 -15.16
CA SER A 37 2.02 13.24 -14.95
C SER A 37 2.47 14.02 -13.71
N GLN A 38 1.58 14.80 -13.11
CA GLN A 38 1.83 15.59 -11.91
C GLN A 38 1.42 14.90 -10.62
N SER A 39 0.80 13.72 -10.71
CA SER A 39 0.38 12.90 -9.57
C SER A 39 1.33 11.74 -9.35
N ASP A 40 1.86 11.58 -8.13
CA ASP A 40 2.67 10.41 -7.75
C ASP A 40 1.81 9.13 -7.62
N LEU A 41 0.49 9.21 -7.85
CA LEU A 41 -0.45 8.12 -7.69
C LEU A 41 -0.75 7.35 -9.00
N CYS A 42 -0.33 7.85 -10.17
CA CYS A 42 -0.60 7.22 -11.46
C CYS A 42 0.64 6.57 -12.03
N ILE A 43 0.53 5.34 -12.54
CA ILE A 43 1.57 4.68 -13.32
C ILE A 43 1.03 4.30 -14.69
N HIS A 44 1.86 4.39 -15.73
CA HIS A 44 1.46 3.96 -17.06
C HIS A 44 1.43 2.43 -17.15
N THR A 45 0.44 1.85 -17.85
CA THR A 45 0.27 0.41 -18.06
C THR A 45 1.56 -0.26 -18.54
N GLU A 46 2.25 0.34 -19.49
CA GLU A 46 3.53 -0.18 -19.99
C GLU A 46 4.63 -0.16 -18.91
N ALA A 47 4.68 0.84 -18.04
CA ALA A 47 5.63 0.86 -16.93
C ALA A 47 5.30 -0.24 -15.90
N LEU A 48 4.02 -0.47 -15.60
CA LEU A 48 3.61 -1.60 -14.77
C LEU A 48 4.02 -2.93 -15.40
N ARG A 49 3.80 -3.14 -16.72
CA ARG A 49 4.24 -4.32 -17.45
C ARG A 49 5.75 -4.55 -17.29
N GLN A 50 6.55 -3.51 -17.46
CA GLN A 50 8.01 -3.58 -17.30
C GLN A 50 8.41 -3.91 -15.86
N HIS A 51 7.68 -3.41 -14.86
CA HIS A 51 7.89 -3.76 -13.46
C HIS A 51 7.65 -5.25 -13.20
N LEU A 52 6.53 -5.79 -13.69
CA LEU A 52 6.19 -7.21 -13.52
C LEU A 52 7.21 -8.10 -14.23
N ALA A 53 7.60 -7.74 -15.46
CA ALA A 53 8.65 -8.46 -16.23
C ALA A 53 10.00 -8.46 -15.49
N LEU A 54 10.38 -7.35 -14.83
CA LEU A 54 11.61 -7.30 -14.04
C LEU A 54 11.53 -8.19 -12.80
N LEU A 55 10.40 -8.17 -12.09
CA LEU A 55 10.16 -9.01 -10.91
C LEU A 55 10.27 -10.48 -11.29
N GLU A 56 9.60 -10.91 -12.36
CA GLU A 56 9.68 -12.27 -12.91
C GLU A 56 11.12 -12.65 -13.27
N ARG A 57 11.78 -11.81 -14.08
CA ARG A 57 13.17 -12.03 -14.53
C ARG A 57 14.15 -12.16 -13.36
N TRP A 58 13.91 -11.47 -12.27
CA TRP A 58 14.75 -11.53 -11.07
C TRP A 58 14.36 -12.65 -10.11
N GLY A 59 13.33 -13.44 -10.47
CA GLY A 59 12.85 -14.59 -9.70
C GLY A 59 12.09 -14.20 -8.43
N PHE A 60 11.46 -13.02 -8.42
CA PHE A 60 10.50 -12.69 -7.38
C PHE A 60 9.22 -13.49 -7.58
N THR A 61 8.62 -13.89 -6.48
CA THR A 61 7.30 -14.52 -6.46
C THR A 61 6.33 -13.61 -5.73
N ALA A 62 5.25 -13.23 -6.40
CA ALA A 62 4.20 -12.43 -5.78
C ALA A 62 3.41 -13.29 -4.78
N ILE A 63 3.31 -12.80 -3.55
CA ILE A 63 2.52 -13.37 -2.47
C ILE A 63 1.55 -12.31 -1.94
N THR A 64 0.55 -12.75 -1.18
CA THR A 64 -0.37 -11.86 -0.47
C THR A 64 -0.04 -11.82 1.03
N PHE A 65 -0.72 -10.96 1.79
CA PHE A 65 -0.61 -11.00 3.24
C PHE A 65 -1.30 -12.25 3.82
N GLU A 66 -2.28 -12.83 3.12
CA GLU A 66 -2.84 -14.12 3.51
C GLU A 66 -1.81 -15.25 3.37
N ASP A 67 -1.07 -15.29 2.27
CA ASP A 67 0.06 -16.23 2.11
C ASP A 67 1.07 -16.07 3.26
N PHE A 68 1.36 -14.83 3.69
CA PHE A 68 2.21 -14.58 4.84
C PHE A 68 1.60 -15.10 6.15
N ARG A 69 0.27 -14.96 6.37
CA ARG A 69 -0.42 -15.53 7.53
C ARG A 69 -0.37 -17.07 7.53
N LEU A 70 -0.53 -17.70 6.36
CA LEU A 70 -0.37 -19.15 6.21
C LEU A 70 1.06 -19.60 6.55
N PHE A 71 2.06 -18.84 6.10
CA PHE A 71 3.46 -19.09 6.50
C PHE A 71 3.64 -18.97 8.01
N GLN A 72 3.07 -17.97 8.68
CA GLN A 72 3.17 -17.81 10.13
C GLN A 72 2.54 -18.99 10.90
N LYS A 73 1.51 -19.62 10.34
CA LYS A 73 0.88 -20.81 10.88
C LYS A 73 1.64 -22.11 10.58
N GLY A 74 2.68 -22.04 9.71
CA GLY A 74 3.40 -23.23 9.22
C GLY A 74 2.64 -24.03 8.15
N GLU A 75 1.63 -23.43 7.53
CA GLU A 75 0.77 -24.06 6.52
C GLU A 75 1.33 -23.87 5.09
N MET A 76 2.29 -22.95 4.90
CA MET A 76 3.02 -22.80 3.64
C MET A 76 4.45 -22.30 3.88
N ASN A 77 5.32 -22.47 2.88
CA ASN A 77 6.68 -21.94 2.88
C ASN A 77 6.75 -20.64 2.05
N LEU A 78 7.55 -19.67 2.51
CA LEU A 78 7.82 -18.49 1.71
C LEU A 78 8.74 -18.81 0.53
N PRO A 79 8.46 -18.25 -0.66
CA PRO A 79 9.39 -18.32 -1.79
C PRO A 79 10.71 -17.62 -1.45
N LYS A 80 11.77 -17.91 -2.19
CA LYS A 80 13.12 -17.34 -1.93
C LYS A 80 13.17 -15.82 -2.02
N LYS A 81 12.40 -15.23 -2.92
CA LYS A 81 12.30 -13.79 -3.12
C LYS A 81 10.82 -13.38 -3.13
N PRO A 82 10.22 -13.23 -1.94
CA PRO A 82 8.82 -12.83 -1.86
C PRO A 82 8.66 -11.34 -2.14
N VAL A 83 7.61 -10.99 -2.87
CA VAL A 83 7.15 -9.61 -3.07
C VAL A 83 5.65 -9.54 -2.86
N ILE A 84 5.16 -8.49 -2.23
CA ILE A 84 3.73 -8.19 -2.15
C ILE A 84 3.47 -6.96 -3.01
N ILE A 85 2.55 -7.07 -3.95
CA ILE A 85 2.10 -5.99 -4.81
C ILE A 85 0.79 -5.48 -4.22
N THR A 86 0.68 -4.17 -3.96
CA THR A 86 -0.53 -3.58 -3.37
C THR A 86 -1.05 -2.44 -4.25
N PHE A 87 -2.38 -2.35 -4.35
CA PHE A 87 -3.09 -1.23 -4.97
C PHE A 87 -4.06 -0.64 -3.96
N ASP A 88 -4.01 0.68 -3.77
CA ASP A 88 -4.89 1.39 -2.84
C ASP A 88 -6.10 1.99 -3.57
N ASP A 89 -7.10 2.42 -2.79
CA ASP A 89 -8.31 3.14 -3.17
C ASP A 89 -9.37 2.33 -3.93
N GLY A 90 -9.01 1.25 -4.60
CA GLY A 90 -9.95 0.45 -5.36
C GLY A 90 -10.42 1.07 -6.67
N TYR A 91 -9.57 1.79 -7.38
CA TYR A 91 -9.86 2.36 -8.69
C TYR A 91 -10.25 1.29 -9.72
N VAL A 92 -11.17 1.64 -10.61
CA VAL A 92 -11.62 0.73 -11.68
C VAL A 92 -10.51 0.37 -12.65
N ASP A 93 -9.52 1.24 -12.85
CA ASP A 93 -8.37 0.97 -13.70
C ASP A 93 -7.45 -0.13 -13.15
N THR A 94 -7.47 -0.39 -11.84
CA THR A 94 -6.82 -1.58 -11.27
C THR A 94 -7.46 -2.86 -11.81
N TYR A 95 -8.78 -2.91 -11.94
CA TYR A 95 -9.48 -4.04 -12.52
C TYR A 95 -9.32 -4.08 -14.05
N GLU A 96 -9.49 -2.96 -14.75
CA GLU A 96 -9.48 -2.92 -16.22
C GLU A 96 -8.08 -3.09 -16.82
N LEU A 97 -7.01 -2.60 -16.17
CA LEU A 97 -5.66 -2.51 -16.71
C LEU A 97 -4.62 -3.32 -15.92
N ALA A 98 -4.62 -3.24 -14.57
CA ALA A 98 -3.62 -3.95 -13.78
C ALA A 98 -3.92 -5.45 -13.67
N PHE A 99 -5.16 -5.82 -13.44
CA PHE A 99 -5.54 -7.22 -13.26
C PHE A 99 -5.18 -8.12 -14.44
N PRO A 100 -5.48 -7.78 -15.72
CA PRO A 100 -5.05 -8.59 -16.87
C PRO A 100 -3.54 -8.76 -16.96
N LEU A 101 -2.77 -7.72 -16.62
CA LEU A 101 -1.32 -7.80 -16.59
C LEU A 101 -0.82 -8.74 -15.49
N LEU A 102 -1.38 -8.63 -14.28
CA LEU A 102 -1.01 -9.51 -13.18
C LEU A 102 -1.30 -10.97 -13.51
N GLN A 103 -2.44 -11.26 -14.17
CA GLN A 103 -2.76 -12.60 -14.66
C GLN A 103 -1.78 -13.08 -15.71
N GLU A 104 -1.39 -12.23 -16.69
CA GLU A 104 -0.40 -12.55 -17.74
C GLU A 104 0.94 -13.00 -17.13
N PHE A 105 1.39 -12.37 -16.05
CA PHE A 105 2.61 -12.71 -15.34
C PHE A 105 2.42 -13.76 -14.22
N GLY A 106 1.21 -14.28 -14.03
CA GLY A 106 0.91 -15.23 -12.95
C GLY A 106 1.16 -14.65 -11.54
N MET A 107 1.00 -13.34 -11.39
CA MET A 107 1.26 -12.63 -10.14
C MET A 107 -0.04 -12.26 -9.44
N LYS A 108 -0.06 -12.44 -8.10
CA LYS A 108 -1.15 -11.98 -7.23
C LYS A 108 -0.87 -10.57 -6.73
N ALA A 109 -1.93 -9.91 -6.24
CA ALA A 109 -1.82 -8.62 -5.56
C ALA A 109 -2.81 -8.53 -4.40
N VAL A 110 -2.64 -7.50 -3.58
CA VAL A 110 -3.57 -7.10 -2.53
C VAL A 110 -4.21 -5.77 -2.93
N ILE A 111 -5.53 -5.69 -2.89
CA ILE A 111 -6.27 -4.51 -3.33
C ILE A 111 -7.05 -3.97 -2.14
N PHE A 112 -6.74 -2.75 -1.73
CA PHE A 112 -7.41 -2.08 -0.63
C PHE A 112 -8.57 -1.25 -1.16
N VAL A 113 -9.79 -1.58 -0.69
CA VAL A 113 -11.04 -0.96 -1.16
C VAL A 113 -11.79 -0.34 0.01
N LEU A 114 -12.65 0.65 -0.29
CA LEU A 114 -13.51 1.27 0.71
C LEU A 114 -14.64 0.32 1.13
N GLY A 115 -15.02 0.40 2.42
CA GLY A 115 -16.17 -0.35 2.96
C GLY A 115 -17.52 0.24 2.54
N ASP A 116 -17.60 1.55 2.29
CA ASP A 116 -18.81 2.17 1.77
C ASP A 116 -18.87 2.02 0.24
N ARG A 117 -19.57 0.99 -0.22
CA ARG A 117 -19.70 0.65 -1.63
C ARG A 117 -20.65 1.58 -2.41
N GLN A 118 -21.28 2.55 -1.74
CA GLN A 118 -22.04 3.62 -2.39
C GLN A 118 -21.14 4.74 -2.92
N ILE A 119 -19.90 4.82 -2.43
CA ILE A 119 -18.89 5.73 -2.97
C ILE A 119 -18.34 5.10 -4.25
N THR A 120 -18.73 5.65 -5.39
CA THR A 120 -18.38 5.14 -6.72
C THR A 120 -17.28 5.91 -7.42
N THR A 121 -16.86 7.03 -6.85
CA THR A 121 -15.80 7.89 -7.39
C THR A 121 -14.94 8.46 -6.28
N ASN A 122 -13.66 8.72 -6.58
CA ASN A 122 -12.76 9.41 -5.66
C ASN A 122 -13.18 10.88 -5.53
N THR A 123 -13.65 11.25 -4.34
CA THR A 123 -14.06 12.62 -3.99
C THR A 123 -13.25 13.21 -2.84
N TRP A 124 -12.38 12.42 -2.19
CA TRP A 124 -11.57 12.84 -1.05
C TRP A 124 -10.31 13.60 -1.46
N ASP A 125 -9.74 13.31 -2.64
CA ASP A 125 -8.63 14.06 -3.20
C ASP A 125 -9.11 15.16 -4.15
N LYS A 126 -8.48 16.32 -4.05
CA LYS A 126 -8.75 17.47 -4.94
C LYS A 126 -7.73 17.58 -6.07
N LEU A 127 -6.84 16.60 -6.19
CA LEU A 127 -5.86 16.56 -7.27
C LEU A 127 -6.57 16.23 -8.60
N PRO A 128 -6.42 17.05 -9.65
CA PRO A 128 -7.11 16.81 -10.93
C PRO A 128 -6.87 15.41 -11.53
N ALA A 129 -5.72 14.82 -11.25
CA ALA A 129 -5.34 13.50 -11.75
C ALA A 129 -6.12 12.32 -11.15
N VAL A 130 -6.81 12.53 -10.03
CA VAL A 130 -7.51 11.46 -9.30
C VAL A 130 -8.91 11.84 -8.83
N HIS A 131 -9.26 13.13 -8.85
CA HIS A 131 -10.57 13.59 -8.41
C HIS A 131 -11.67 13.18 -9.38
N GLY A 132 -12.72 12.54 -8.87
CA GLY A 132 -13.86 12.09 -9.67
C GLY A 132 -13.63 10.78 -10.44
N GLU A 133 -12.48 10.15 -10.29
CA GLU A 133 -12.17 8.88 -10.93
C GLU A 133 -13.00 7.72 -10.36
N ARG A 134 -13.42 6.81 -11.23
CA ARG A 134 -14.32 5.71 -10.87
C ARG A 134 -13.62 4.68 -9.97
N LEU A 135 -14.38 4.17 -9.01
CA LEU A 135 -14.01 3.03 -8.18
C LEU A 135 -14.71 1.76 -8.69
N MET A 136 -14.08 0.62 -8.40
CA MET A 136 -14.65 -0.71 -8.73
C MET A 136 -16.02 -0.88 -8.08
N ASN A 137 -16.94 -1.52 -8.79
CA ASN A 137 -18.22 -1.99 -8.25
C ASN A 137 -18.03 -3.30 -7.45
N ASP A 138 -19.12 -3.79 -6.88
CA ASP A 138 -19.10 -4.99 -6.04
C ASP A 138 -18.77 -6.26 -6.84
N GLU A 139 -19.30 -6.38 -8.07
CA GLU A 139 -19.02 -7.51 -8.95
C GLU A 139 -17.55 -7.62 -9.30
N GLN A 140 -16.88 -6.49 -9.61
CA GLN A 140 -15.45 -6.44 -9.92
C GLN A 140 -14.59 -6.83 -8.70
N VAL A 141 -14.97 -6.39 -7.50
CA VAL A 141 -14.24 -6.73 -6.27
C VAL A 141 -14.42 -8.22 -5.93
N ILE A 142 -15.61 -8.78 -6.12
CA ILE A 142 -15.90 -10.21 -5.92
C ILE A 142 -15.10 -11.06 -6.93
N GLU A 143 -15.04 -10.64 -8.20
CA GLU A 143 -14.28 -11.34 -9.24
C GLU A 143 -12.80 -11.39 -8.90
N LEU A 144 -12.19 -10.25 -8.54
CA LEU A 144 -10.79 -10.22 -8.11
C LEU A 144 -10.52 -11.18 -6.94
N HIS A 145 -11.40 -11.18 -5.94
CA HIS A 145 -11.28 -12.10 -4.80
C HIS A 145 -11.38 -13.57 -5.24
N THR A 146 -12.32 -13.89 -6.14
CA THR A 146 -12.51 -15.25 -6.68
C THR A 146 -11.31 -15.73 -7.50
N GLU A 147 -10.64 -14.82 -8.20
CA GLU A 147 -9.41 -15.06 -8.94
C GLU A 147 -8.14 -15.14 -8.05
N GLY A 148 -8.31 -15.08 -6.72
CA GLY A 148 -7.25 -15.30 -5.75
C GLY A 148 -6.44 -14.05 -5.39
N PHE A 149 -6.97 -12.85 -5.69
CA PHE A 149 -6.42 -11.60 -5.18
C PHE A 149 -6.93 -11.36 -3.76
N GLU A 150 -6.07 -10.87 -2.87
CA GLU A 150 -6.51 -10.51 -1.52
C GLU A 150 -7.18 -9.14 -1.54
N ILE A 151 -8.38 -9.07 -0.96
CA ILE A 151 -9.08 -7.80 -0.76
C ILE A 151 -8.84 -7.34 0.68
N GLY A 152 -8.25 -6.17 0.82
CA GLY A 152 -8.05 -5.49 2.10
C GLY A 152 -8.97 -4.29 2.26
N SER A 153 -9.08 -3.79 3.48
CA SER A 153 -9.90 -2.62 3.82
C SER A 153 -9.09 -1.32 3.74
N HIS A 154 -9.76 -0.25 3.27
CA HIS A 154 -9.22 1.11 3.21
C HIS A 154 -10.14 2.13 3.92
N THR A 155 -10.65 1.79 5.12
CA THR A 155 -11.71 2.49 5.86
C THR A 155 -13.09 2.44 5.16
N MET A 156 -14.11 3.03 5.78
CA MET A 156 -15.42 3.20 5.14
C MET A 156 -15.36 4.24 4.02
N THR A 157 -14.77 5.42 4.31
CA THR A 157 -14.93 6.62 3.47
C THR A 157 -13.60 7.29 3.09
N HIS A 158 -12.46 6.60 3.21
CA HIS A 158 -11.11 7.15 3.04
C HIS A 158 -10.75 8.22 4.08
N ALA A 159 -11.16 8.01 5.33
CA ALA A 159 -11.03 8.99 6.39
C ALA A 159 -9.61 9.08 6.94
N LYS A 160 -9.22 10.29 7.39
CA LYS A 160 -7.96 10.56 8.11
C LYS A 160 -8.11 10.17 9.59
N LEU A 161 -7.98 8.89 9.90
CA LEU A 161 -8.32 8.28 11.18
C LEU A 161 -7.80 9.03 12.44
N PRO A 162 -6.50 9.45 12.52
CA PRO A 162 -6.01 10.15 13.70
C PRO A 162 -6.59 11.54 13.93
N LEU A 163 -7.35 12.08 12.96
CA LEU A 163 -8.02 13.38 13.07
C LEU A 163 -9.49 13.26 13.47
N LEU A 164 -10.01 12.03 13.57
CA LEU A 164 -11.40 11.77 13.96
C LEU A 164 -11.54 11.58 15.47
N PRO A 165 -12.71 11.87 16.04
CA PRO A 165 -13.10 11.35 17.36
C PRO A 165 -12.99 9.82 17.38
N HIS A 166 -12.68 9.26 18.56
CA HIS A 166 -12.41 7.83 18.72
C HIS A 166 -13.54 6.92 18.20
N ASP A 167 -14.77 7.24 18.49
CA ASP A 167 -15.96 6.49 18.04
C ASP A 167 -16.12 6.52 16.51
N GLN A 168 -15.87 7.66 15.89
CA GLN A 168 -15.90 7.76 14.41
C GLN A 168 -14.75 7.00 13.76
N ALA A 169 -13.55 7.08 14.32
CA ALA A 169 -12.41 6.29 13.82
C ALA A 169 -12.66 4.78 13.97
N TRP A 170 -13.26 4.37 15.08
CA TRP A 170 -13.69 3.00 15.31
C TRP A 170 -14.73 2.53 14.27
N ASP A 171 -15.73 3.36 13.99
CA ASP A 171 -16.74 3.07 12.96
C ASP A 171 -16.13 2.91 11.57
N GLU A 172 -15.21 3.80 11.18
CA GLU A 172 -14.48 3.73 9.91
C GLU A 172 -13.70 2.42 9.77
N ILE A 173 -13.11 1.91 10.84
CA ILE A 173 -12.31 0.70 10.86
C ILE A 173 -13.20 -0.55 10.93
N SER A 174 -14.08 -0.63 11.93
CA SER A 174 -14.83 -1.86 12.22
C SER A 174 -15.92 -2.13 11.19
N ARG A 175 -16.64 -1.10 10.75
CA ARG A 175 -17.72 -1.24 9.75
C ARG A 175 -17.17 -1.53 8.37
N SER A 176 -16.01 -0.98 7.99
CA SER A 176 -15.40 -1.31 6.70
C SER A 176 -15.06 -2.80 6.61
N ARG A 177 -14.49 -3.37 7.66
CA ARG A 177 -14.25 -4.81 7.75
C ARG A 177 -15.53 -5.61 7.57
N MET A 178 -16.51 -5.33 8.43
CA MET A 178 -17.81 -6.04 8.41
C MET A 178 -18.49 -5.98 7.03
N ARG A 179 -18.49 -4.81 6.38
CA ARG A 179 -19.09 -4.64 5.06
C ARG A 179 -18.40 -5.46 3.98
N LEU A 180 -17.07 -5.46 3.97
CA LEU A 180 -16.29 -6.22 3.00
C LEU A 180 -16.37 -7.73 3.27
N GLU A 181 -16.40 -8.18 4.53
CA GLU A 181 -16.61 -9.59 4.87
C GLU A 181 -17.99 -10.10 4.44
N ILE A 182 -19.04 -9.27 4.57
CA ILE A 182 -20.37 -9.60 4.06
C ILE A 182 -20.34 -9.69 2.52
N LEU A 183 -19.71 -8.74 1.84
CA LEU A 183 -19.61 -8.70 0.38
C LEU A 183 -18.90 -9.94 -0.18
N LEU A 184 -17.78 -10.32 0.42
CA LEU A 184 -16.89 -11.38 -0.06
C LEU A 184 -17.28 -12.76 0.48
N ASN A 185 -18.12 -12.82 1.50
CA ASN A 185 -18.36 -14.03 2.29
C ASN A 185 -17.05 -14.70 2.78
N ALA A 186 -16.07 -13.87 3.14
CA ALA A 186 -14.71 -14.29 3.54
C ALA A 186 -14.11 -13.30 4.56
N PRO A 187 -13.15 -13.72 5.40
CA PRO A 187 -12.49 -12.83 6.34
C PRO A 187 -11.67 -11.74 5.64
N VAL A 188 -11.78 -10.50 6.12
CA VAL A 188 -10.94 -9.37 5.71
C VAL A 188 -10.03 -9.00 6.87
N GLN A 189 -8.74 -9.34 6.76
CA GLN A 189 -7.80 -9.25 7.87
C GLN A 189 -6.65 -8.27 7.65
N THR A 190 -6.64 -7.61 6.49
CA THR A 190 -5.60 -6.67 6.07
C THR A 190 -6.19 -5.29 5.87
N PHE A 191 -5.48 -4.27 6.34
CA PHE A 191 -5.92 -2.88 6.30
C PHE A 191 -4.81 -1.98 5.74
N ALA A 192 -5.15 -0.96 4.94
CA ALA A 192 -4.24 0.13 4.61
C ALA A 192 -4.78 1.45 5.18
N PHE A 193 -3.87 2.23 5.77
CA PHE A 193 -4.23 3.53 6.34
C PHE A 193 -4.31 4.58 5.24
N PRO A 194 -5.48 5.25 5.03
CA PRO A 194 -5.56 6.39 4.12
C PRO A 194 -4.51 7.45 4.45
N TYR A 195 -3.83 7.96 3.42
CA TYR A 195 -2.73 8.93 3.54
C TYR A 195 -1.54 8.43 4.38
N GLY A 196 -1.54 7.17 4.83
CA GLY A 196 -0.52 6.62 5.73
C GLY A 196 -0.51 7.19 7.14
N PHE A 197 -1.56 7.87 7.57
CA PHE A 197 -1.67 8.40 8.93
C PHE A 197 -1.89 7.29 9.96
N VAL A 198 -0.86 6.99 10.73
CA VAL A 198 -0.85 5.95 11.76
C VAL A 198 -0.62 6.57 13.13
N SER A 199 -1.34 6.10 14.15
CA SER A 199 -1.08 6.38 15.56
C SER A 199 -1.22 5.09 16.37
N GLU A 200 -0.65 5.05 17.57
CA GLU A 200 -0.75 3.86 18.44
C GLU A 200 -2.21 3.53 18.80
N ASP A 201 -3.05 4.56 19.00
CA ASP A 201 -4.48 4.35 19.25
C ASP A 201 -5.18 3.72 18.06
N VAL A 202 -4.88 4.16 16.84
CA VAL A 202 -5.45 3.58 15.62
C VAL A 202 -4.96 2.15 15.39
N LYS A 203 -3.68 1.84 15.67
CA LYS A 203 -3.16 0.46 15.63
C LYS A 203 -3.92 -0.45 16.59
N LYS A 204 -4.16 0.04 17.81
CA LYS A 204 -4.95 -0.71 18.80
C LYS A 204 -6.38 -0.94 18.32
N MET A 205 -7.04 0.06 17.74
CA MET A 205 -8.38 -0.11 17.15
C MET A 205 -8.40 -1.17 16.05
N LEU A 206 -7.36 -1.23 15.18
CA LEU A 206 -7.24 -2.28 14.17
C LEU A 206 -7.19 -3.67 14.81
N GLN A 207 -6.37 -3.84 15.86
CA GLN A 207 -6.28 -5.11 16.59
C GLN A 207 -7.62 -5.49 17.22
N ASP A 208 -8.27 -4.56 17.91
CA ASP A 208 -9.55 -4.76 18.57
C ASP A 208 -10.67 -5.05 17.55
N ALA A 209 -10.60 -4.47 16.35
CA ALA A 209 -11.51 -4.78 15.23
C ALA A 209 -11.20 -6.13 14.55
N GLY A 210 -10.09 -6.81 14.90
CA GLY A 210 -9.73 -8.13 14.42
C GLY A 210 -8.96 -8.16 13.10
N TYR A 211 -8.38 -7.04 12.67
CA TYR A 211 -7.35 -7.06 11.64
C TYR A 211 -6.06 -7.67 12.19
N THR A 212 -5.24 -8.20 11.32
CA THR A 212 -3.94 -8.82 11.68
C THR A 212 -2.75 -8.08 11.07
N ILE A 213 -3.00 -7.28 10.03
CA ILE A 213 -1.98 -6.51 9.31
C ILE A 213 -2.50 -5.12 8.99
N GLY A 214 -1.69 -4.10 9.26
CA GLY A 214 -1.90 -2.70 8.89
C GLY A 214 -0.77 -2.18 8.01
N CYS A 215 -1.10 -1.61 6.85
CA CYS A 215 -0.15 -1.08 5.88
C CYS A 215 -0.07 0.44 5.93
N ALA A 216 1.12 0.97 6.21
CA ALA A 216 1.43 2.38 6.12
C ALA A 216 1.89 2.77 4.70
N THR A 217 2.00 4.07 4.43
CA THR A 217 2.52 4.56 3.14
C THR A 217 3.99 4.96 3.20
N HIS A 218 4.54 5.21 4.39
CA HIS A 218 5.91 5.67 4.51
C HIS A 218 6.93 4.58 4.20
N SER A 219 8.00 4.98 3.52
CA SER A 219 9.08 4.08 3.10
C SER A 219 9.95 3.65 4.28
N GLY A 220 10.47 2.44 4.19
CA GLY A 220 11.41 1.85 5.15
C GLY A 220 11.41 0.34 5.02
N PRO A 221 12.28 -0.36 5.77
CA PRO A 221 12.20 -1.80 5.84
C PRO A 221 10.81 -2.23 6.27
N ALA A 222 10.18 -3.13 5.52
CA ALA A 222 8.88 -3.67 5.88
C ALA A 222 8.98 -4.38 7.24
N ALA A 223 8.11 -4.03 8.18
CA ALA A 223 8.27 -4.40 9.59
C ALA A 223 7.74 -5.81 9.92
N PHE A 224 7.80 -6.78 8.99
CA PHE A 224 7.28 -8.14 9.17
C PHE A 224 7.83 -8.92 10.39
N GLY A 225 8.90 -8.46 10.98
CA GLY A 225 9.44 -9.08 12.19
C GLY A 225 9.29 -8.23 13.46
N THR A 226 8.69 -7.05 13.36
CA THR A 226 8.65 -6.08 14.47
C THR A 226 7.27 -5.47 14.72
N ASP A 227 6.55 -5.06 13.68
CA ASP A 227 5.24 -4.41 13.82
C ASP A 227 4.37 -4.70 12.60
N LEU A 228 3.44 -5.63 12.74
CA LEU A 228 2.50 -6.01 11.68
C LEU A 228 1.40 -4.97 11.44
N PHE A 229 1.24 -4.00 12.33
CA PHE A 229 0.26 -2.92 12.20
C PHE A 229 0.85 -1.63 11.62
N GLU A 230 2.11 -1.68 11.18
CA GLU A 230 2.78 -0.58 10.47
C GLU A 230 3.72 -1.12 9.38
N ILE A 231 3.18 -2.01 8.53
CA ILE A 231 3.95 -2.51 7.38
C ILE A 231 4.27 -1.35 6.44
N ARG A 232 5.54 -1.09 6.26
CA ARG A 232 6.03 -0.03 5.36
C ARG A 232 6.06 -0.53 3.94
N ARG A 233 5.74 0.36 3.01
CA ARG A 233 5.61 0.03 1.60
C ARG A 233 6.52 0.91 0.74
N ILE A 234 6.87 0.41 -0.42
CA ILE A 234 7.69 1.11 -1.42
C ILE A 234 6.75 1.74 -2.43
N LEU A 235 6.60 3.06 -2.39
CA LEU A 235 5.80 3.80 -3.36
C LEU A 235 6.40 3.68 -4.76
N MET A 236 5.54 3.45 -5.76
CA MET A 236 5.86 3.41 -7.18
C MET A 236 5.35 4.69 -7.88
N PRO A 237 6.15 5.77 -7.92
CA PRO A 237 5.78 7.00 -8.63
C PRO A 237 5.69 6.79 -10.15
N PRO A 238 4.98 7.68 -10.89
CA PRO A 238 4.71 7.55 -12.33
C PRO A 238 5.96 7.40 -13.21
N ASN A 239 7.06 8.00 -12.81
CA ASN A 239 8.32 7.98 -13.54
C ASN A 239 9.28 6.88 -13.05
N THR A 240 8.77 5.87 -12.35
CA THR A 240 9.58 4.72 -11.95
C THR A 240 9.79 3.83 -13.16
N ASP A 241 10.96 3.92 -13.76
CA ASP A 241 11.43 3.00 -14.80
C ASP A 241 12.02 1.72 -14.19
N ILE A 242 12.51 0.82 -15.06
CA ILE A 242 13.16 -0.44 -14.65
C ILE A 242 14.33 -0.19 -13.70
N VAL A 243 15.13 0.85 -13.93
CA VAL A 243 16.28 1.19 -13.08
C VAL A 243 15.78 1.70 -11.72
N GLY A 244 14.77 2.55 -11.73
CA GLY A 244 14.13 3.05 -10.52
C GLY A 244 13.53 1.94 -9.67
N LEU A 245 12.84 0.96 -10.27
CA LEU A 245 12.36 -0.22 -9.56
C LEU A 245 13.51 -1.07 -9.03
N ALA A 246 14.52 -1.36 -9.87
CA ALA A 246 15.68 -2.15 -9.46
C ALA A 246 16.37 -1.56 -8.23
N LEU A 247 16.58 -0.25 -8.20
CA LEU A 247 17.16 0.45 -7.05
C LEU A 247 16.27 0.33 -5.79
N ARG A 248 14.94 0.40 -5.93
CA ARG A 248 14.00 0.27 -4.82
C ARG A 248 13.94 -1.13 -4.23
N LEU A 249 14.15 -2.15 -5.05
CA LEU A 249 14.20 -3.55 -4.60
C LEU A 249 15.49 -3.90 -3.85
N LEU A 250 16.55 -3.08 -3.96
CA LEU A 250 17.78 -3.30 -3.22
C LEU A 250 17.61 -2.87 -1.75
N ALA A 251 18.11 -3.69 -0.83
CA ALA A 251 18.02 -3.44 0.61
C ALA A 251 18.52 -2.05 1.05
N PRO A 252 19.61 -1.46 0.49
CA PRO A 252 20.07 -0.13 0.87
C PRO A 252 19.03 0.98 0.64
N TYR A 253 18.12 0.84 -0.36
CA TYR A 253 17.12 1.86 -0.63
C TYR A 253 16.13 2.04 0.53
N GLU A 254 15.62 0.97 1.11
CA GLU A 254 14.69 1.04 2.24
C GLU A 254 15.32 1.70 3.46
N TYR A 255 16.57 1.33 3.78
CA TYR A 255 17.33 1.94 4.87
C TYR A 255 17.64 3.41 4.61
N TYR A 256 18.02 3.76 3.37
CA TYR A 256 18.24 5.13 2.97
C TYR A 256 16.97 5.98 3.09
N ALA A 257 15.84 5.50 2.59
CA ALA A 257 14.56 6.18 2.68
C ALA A 257 14.12 6.37 4.14
N TRP A 258 14.28 5.35 4.97
CA TRP A 258 13.99 5.41 6.40
C TRP A 258 14.91 6.42 7.11
N MET A 259 16.22 6.34 6.88
CA MET A 259 17.21 7.26 7.50
C MET A 259 16.94 8.71 7.12
N ARG A 260 16.62 8.97 5.85
CA ARG A 260 16.22 10.30 5.36
C ARG A 260 14.98 10.81 6.08
N SER A 261 13.97 9.96 6.27
CA SER A 261 12.75 10.28 7.02
C SER A 261 13.06 10.62 8.48
N GLN A 262 13.91 9.83 9.16
CA GLN A 262 14.31 10.11 10.55
C GLN A 262 15.10 11.42 10.68
N MET A 263 16.02 11.70 9.76
CA MET A 263 16.76 12.97 9.74
C MET A 263 15.82 14.17 9.59
N LYS A 264 14.82 14.09 8.69
CA LYS A 264 13.83 15.16 8.54
C LYS A 264 12.96 15.32 9.77
N LYS A 265 12.53 14.22 10.39
CA LYS A 265 11.79 14.22 11.65
C LYS A 265 12.57 14.92 12.76
N MET A 266 13.88 14.69 12.82
CA MET A 266 14.78 15.35 13.78
C MET A 266 14.96 16.85 13.49
N LEU A 267 15.06 17.23 12.21
CA LEU A 267 15.30 18.62 11.80
C LEU A 267 14.03 19.50 11.83
N LEU A 268 12.87 18.93 11.53
CA LEU A 268 11.60 19.64 11.41
C LEU A 268 10.72 19.53 12.67
N GLY A 269 11.12 18.75 13.66
CA GLY A 269 10.50 18.63 14.97
C GLY A 269 9.21 17.81 14.97
N LYS A 270 8.45 17.89 16.09
CA LYS A 270 7.24 17.06 16.38
C LYS A 270 6.08 17.24 15.39
N HIS A 271 6.11 18.29 14.56
CA HIS A 271 5.08 18.52 13.53
C HIS A 271 5.39 17.86 12.19
N TYR A 272 6.56 17.20 12.07
CA TYR A 272 6.91 16.47 10.87
C TYR A 272 6.17 15.14 10.81
N ASN A 273 5.31 14.98 9.81
CA ASN A 273 4.69 13.71 9.48
C ASN A 273 5.49 13.07 8.32
N PRO A 274 5.99 11.82 8.46
CA PRO A 274 6.65 11.11 7.36
C PRO A 274 5.82 11.04 6.07
N CYS A 275 4.49 11.05 6.19
CA CYS A 275 3.57 11.07 5.05
C CYS A 275 3.63 12.40 4.27
N ASP A 276 4.02 13.51 4.91
CA ASP A 276 4.24 14.79 4.23
C ASP A 276 5.47 14.72 3.32
N ASP A 277 6.38 13.76 3.50
CA ASP A 277 7.57 13.60 2.66
C ASP A 277 7.26 12.95 1.32
N ASP A 278 6.37 12.00 1.27
CA ASP A 278 5.93 11.38 0.03
C ASP A 278 5.08 12.37 -0.77
N LEU A 279 4.27 13.19 -0.09
CA LEU A 279 3.57 14.35 -0.67
C LEU A 279 4.53 15.49 -1.04
N ASN A 280 5.62 15.71 -0.28
CA ASN A 280 6.59 16.79 -0.52
C ASN A 280 7.66 16.45 -1.58
N ASN A 281 7.89 15.17 -1.86
CA ASN A 281 8.67 14.75 -3.04
C ASN A 281 7.84 14.81 -4.32
N SER A 282 6.50 14.89 -4.21
CA SER A 282 5.68 15.23 -5.34
C SER A 282 6.08 16.62 -5.83
N GLY A 283 6.24 16.79 -7.15
CA GLY A 283 6.59 18.07 -7.77
C GLY A 283 5.66 19.24 -7.40
N TYR A 284 4.56 18.96 -6.69
CA TYR A 284 3.53 19.87 -6.21
C TYR A 284 4.05 20.81 -5.12
N VAL A 285 4.76 20.33 -4.10
CA VAL A 285 5.26 21.21 -3.02
C VAL A 285 6.48 22.00 -3.47
N ARG A 286 7.33 21.45 -4.35
CA ARG A 286 8.40 22.24 -4.98
C ARG A 286 7.84 23.43 -5.76
N ARG A 287 6.63 23.31 -6.37
CA ARG A 287 5.96 24.43 -7.07
C ARG A 287 5.29 25.42 -6.11
N LEU A 288 4.68 24.98 -5.01
CA LEU A 288 4.12 25.86 -3.99
C LEU A 288 5.19 26.72 -3.31
N ILE A 289 6.34 26.12 -2.98
CA ILE A 289 7.49 26.86 -2.43
C ILE A 289 8.08 27.82 -3.47
N ARG A 290 8.12 27.44 -4.74
CA ARG A 290 8.56 28.33 -5.82
C ARG A 290 7.58 29.48 -6.05
N ARG A 291 6.26 29.25 -6.05
CA ARG A 291 5.25 30.32 -6.16
C ARG A 291 5.32 31.31 -5.00
N ARG A 292 5.44 30.86 -3.75
CA ARG A 292 5.61 31.78 -2.61
C ARG A 292 6.89 32.61 -2.65
N ARG A 293 7.93 32.17 -3.35
CA ARG A 293 9.16 32.97 -3.56
C ARG A 293 9.04 34.01 -4.71
N THR A 294 8.13 33.78 -5.64
CA THR A 294 7.85 34.76 -6.73
C THR A 294 6.85 35.82 -6.33
N ASP A 295 5.87 35.48 -5.47
CA ASP A 295 4.83 36.42 -5.00
C ASP A 295 5.28 37.29 -3.81
N GLY A 296 6.47 37.08 -3.30
CA GLY A 296 7.09 37.87 -2.22
C GLY A 296 8.06 38.98 -2.70
N ARG A 297 8.08 39.28 -3.99
CA ARG A 297 8.82 40.39 -4.56
C ARG A 297 7.87 41.22 -5.43
N ALA A 298 7.08 42.04 -4.77
CA ALA A 298 6.46 43.24 -5.31
C ALA A 298 6.32 44.28 -4.18
#